data_a4f18bd89ed07f3aa700bd3e07e8f2dd
#
_entry.id   a4f18bd89ed07f3aa700bd3e07e8f2dd
#
_cell.length_a   1.000
_cell.length_b   1.000
_cell.length_c   1.000
_cell.angle_alpha   90.00
_cell.angle_beta   90.00
_cell.angle_gamma   90.00
#
_symmetry.space_group_name_H-M   'P 1'
#
loop_
_entity.id
_entity.type
_entity.pdbx_description
1 polymer ?
#
loop_
_entity_poly.entity_id
_entity_poly.type
_entity_poly.pdbx_seq_one_letter_code
_entity_poly.pdbx_strand_id
1 'polypeptide(L)'
;PFIMACYVAAYLDRVNVGFAKLHMLADLHFSEAMYGLGAGLFFIGYFFFEVPSNMLMHRIGAKATIARIMILWSLISAAMMFVTNSTQFYVLRFLLGAAEAGFYPGMILYMTYWFPSYRRARMVALFMCAIPVSGILGGPLSGGIMDLMQGVAGLRGWQWLFLIEAVPSLLLGLAVIWYLDNNIRSAKWLSESEKQLLERNIARENATKESGHTTLRQLFS
;
A
#
# COMPACT_ATOMS: atom_id res chain seq x y z
N PRO A 1 -0.99 14.44 -4.28
CA PRO A 1 -0.09 13.79 -5.25
C PRO A 1 0.80 12.72 -4.60
N PHE A 2 1.49 13.03 -3.49
CA PHE A 2 2.44 12.12 -2.85
C PHE A 2 1.82 10.78 -2.42
N ILE A 3 0.67 10.80 -1.74
CA ILE A 3 -0.07 9.59 -1.32
C ILE A 3 -0.49 8.74 -2.52
N MET A 4 -0.87 9.40 -3.62
CA MET A 4 -1.19 8.70 -4.87
C MET A 4 0.06 8.02 -5.46
N ALA A 5 1.22 8.67 -5.44
CA ALA A 5 2.48 8.06 -5.88
C ALA A 5 2.83 6.83 -5.01
N CYS A 6 2.64 6.92 -3.69
CA CYS A 6 2.80 5.76 -2.79
C CYS A 6 1.89 4.60 -3.18
N TYR A 7 0.64 4.88 -3.55
CA TYR A 7 -0.30 3.83 -3.93
C TYR A 7 -0.03 3.25 -5.33
N VAL A 8 0.44 4.09 -6.28
CA VAL A 8 0.89 3.59 -7.59
C VAL A 8 2.05 2.62 -7.42
N ALA A 9 3.07 2.98 -6.64
CA ALA A 9 4.20 2.09 -6.37
C ALA A 9 3.76 0.79 -5.68
N ALA A 10 2.90 0.91 -4.66
CA ALA A 10 2.31 -0.24 -3.97
C ALA A 10 1.57 -1.18 -4.92
N TYR A 11 0.77 -0.61 -5.81
CA TYR A 11 -0.05 -1.42 -6.70
C TYR A 11 0.78 -2.06 -7.83
N LEU A 12 1.86 -1.43 -8.29
CA LEU A 12 2.84 -2.05 -9.19
C LEU A 12 3.49 -3.27 -8.52
N ASP A 13 3.99 -3.13 -7.30
CA ASP A 13 4.56 -4.25 -6.53
C ASP A 13 3.56 -5.39 -6.29
N ARG A 14 2.26 -5.09 -6.18
CA ARG A 14 1.22 -6.10 -6.00
C ARG A 14 0.96 -6.92 -7.25
N VAL A 15 1.01 -6.28 -8.42
CA VAL A 15 0.65 -6.93 -9.69
C VAL A 15 1.85 -7.52 -10.43
N ASN A 16 3.08 -7.15 -10.08
CA ASN A 16 4.31 -7.59 -10.76
C ASN A 16 4.47 -9.11 -10.80
N VAL A 17 4.04 -9.82 -9.76
CA VAL A 17 4.04 -11.28 -9.73
C VAL A 17 3.19 -11.90 -10.85
N GLY A 18 2.13 -11.20 -11.26
CA GLY A 18 1.29 -11.61 -12.41
C GLY A 18 2.05 -11.51 -13.74
N PHE A 19 2.84 -10.45 -13.92
CA PHE A 19 3.70 -10.30 -15.10
C PHE A 19 4.87 -11.29 -15.10
N ALA A 20 5.47 -11.53 -13.93
CA ALA A 20 6.55 -12.51 -13.77
C ALA A 20 6.10 -13.97 -13.91
N LYS A 21 4.79 -14.26 -13.81
CA LYS A 21 4.22 -15.60 -13.70
C LYS A 21 4.81 -16.59 -14.71
N LEU A 22 4.69 -16.31 -15.99
CA LEU A 22 5.09 -17.26 -17.04
C LEU A 22 6.60 -17.58 -16.98
N HIS A 23 7.42 -16.58 -16.72
CA HIS A 23 8.87 -16.75 -16.56
C HIS A 23 9.22 -17.56 -15.30
N MET A 24 8.55 -17.27 -14.17
CA MET A 24 8.75 -18.02 -12.93
C MET A 24 8.32 -19.49 -13.05
N LEU A 25 7.17 -19.77 -13.70
CA LEU A 25 6.70 -21.14 -13.92
C LEU A 25 7.72 -21.95 -14.71
N ALA A 26 8.25 -21.36 -15.80
CA ALA A 26 9.24 -22.03 -16.65
C ALA A 26 10.59 -22.24 -15.92
N ASP A 27 11.09 -21.20 -15.23
CA ASP A 27 12.41 -21.16 -14.64
C ASP A 27 12.54 -21.97 -13.35
N LEU A 28 11.47 -21.96 -12.53
CA LEU A 28 11.43 -22.63 -11.22
C LEU A 28 10.69 -23.97 -11.28
N HIS A 29 10.23 -24.38 -12.48
CA HIS A 29 9.42 -25.60 -12.68
C HIS A 29 8.18 -25.65 -11.77
N PHE A 30 7.53 -24.49 -11.55
CA PHE A 30 6.32 -24.43 -10.75
C PHE A 30 5.11 -24.86 -11.60
N SER A 31 4.20 -25.61 -10.96
CA SER A 31 2.88 -25.85 -11.54
C SER A 31 1.97 -24.62 -11.36
N GLU A 32 0.92 -24.54 -12.18
CA GLU A 32 -0.14 -23.54 -12.01
C GLU A 32 -0.76 -23.56 -10.59
N ALA A 33 -0.91 -24.77 -10.02
CA ALA A 33 -1.43 -24.94 -8.66
C ALA A 33 -0.48 -24.36 -7.60
N MET A 34 0.83 -24.57 -7.74
CA MET A 34 1.85 -23.99 -6.83
C MET A 34 1.81 -22.46 -6.90
N TYR A 35 1.75 -21.90 -8.10
CA TYR A 35 1.63 -20.45 -8.27
C TYR A 35 0.32 -19.92 -7.67
N GLY A 36 -0.81 -20.57 -7.96
CA GLY A 36 -2.13 -20.20 -7.43
C GLY A 36 -2.18 -20.23 -5.90
N LEU A 37 -1.57 -21.24 -5.27
CA LEU A 37 -1.47 -21.31 -3.82
C LEU A 37 -0.63 -20.14 -3.26
N GLY A 38 0.52 -19.85 -3.84
CA GLY A 38 1.35 -18.71 -3.41
C GLY A 38 0.63 -17.37 -3.59
N ALA A 39 -0.11 -17.18 -4.69
CA ALA A 39 -0.94 -16.01 -4.89
C ALA A 39 -2.05 -15.90 -3.82
N GLY A 40 -2.68 -17.03 -3.45
CA GLY A 40 -3.69 -17.08 -2.38
C GLY A 40 -3.13 -16.78 -0.99
N LEU A 41 -1.94 -17.28 -0.67
CA LEU A 41 -1.27 -17.05 0.62
C LEU A 41 -1.00 -15.57 0.90
N PHE A 42 -0.79 -14.75 -0.13
CA PHE A 42 -0.73 -13.30 0.01
C PHE A 42 -2.01 -12.76 0.67
N PHE A 43 -3.17 -13.14 0.17
CA PHE A 43 -4.46 -12.66 0.70
C PHE A 43 -4.73 -13.17 2.12
N ILE A 44 -4.26 -14.38 2.44
CA ILE A 44 -4.36 -14.93 3.80
C ILE A 44 -3.52 -14.08 4.77
N GLY A 45 -2.26 -13.79 4.42
CA GLY A 45 -1.41 -12.89 5.20
C GLY A 45 -2.02 -11.50 5.34
N TYR A 46 -2.53 -10.94 4.26
CA TYR A 46 -3.20 -9.63 4.26
C TYR A 46 -4.39 -9.62 5.23
N PHE A 47 -5.30 -10.59 5.14
CA PHE A 47 -6.50 -10.68 5.97
C PHE A 47 -6.19 -10.76 7.47
N PHE A 48 -5.27 -11.63 7.88
CA PHE A 48 -4.95 -11.79 9.30
C PHE A 48 -4.24 -10.57 9.90
N PHE A 49 -3.45 -9.84 9.12
CA PHE A 49 -2.67 -8.71 9.62
C PHE A 49 -3.31 -7.34 9.38
N GLU A 50 -4.44 -7.25 8.69
CA GLU A 50 -5.12 -5.99 8.41
C GLU A 50 -5.58 -5.29 9.69
N VAL A 51 -6.31 -5.99 10.56
CA VAL A 51 -6.81 -5.43 11.82
C VAL A 51 -5.66 -5.07 12.78
N PRO A 52 -4.69 -5.97 13.07
CA PRO A 52 -3.52 -5.62 13.89
C PRO A 52 -2.74 -4.42 13.37
N SER A 53 -2.55 -4.31 12.06
CA SER A 53 -1.84 -3.18 11.44
C SER A 53 -2.57 -1.85 11.64
N ASN A 54 -3.90 -1.84 11.50
CA ASN A 54 -4.72 -0.66 11.75
C ASN A 54 -4.77 -0.29 13.24
N MET A 55 -4.84 -1.26 14.15
CA MET A 55 -4.73 -1.00 15.58
C MET A 55 -3.38 -0.34 15.95
N LEU A 56 -2.30 -0.81 15.32
CA LEU A 56 -0.98 -0.22 15.53
C LEU A 56 -0.93 1.22 15.04
N MET A 57 -1.62 1.55 13.94
CA MET A 57 -1.71 2.93 13.43
C MET A 57 -2.29 3.90 14.45
N HIS A 58 -3.29 3.49 15.24
CA HIS A 58 -3.84 4.32 16.32
C HIS A 58 -2.83 4.55 17.45
N ARG A 59 -1.88 3.63 17.68
CA ARG A 59 -0.88 3.73 18.75
C ARG A 59 0.35 4.54 18.36
N ILE A 60 0.93 4.26 17.18
CA ILE A 60 2.20 4.87 16.75
C ILE A 60 2.03 6.00 15.74
N GLY A 61 0.79 6.24 15.28
CA GLY A 61 0.46 7.28 14.31
C GLY A 61 0.57 6.81 12.85
N ALA A 62 -0.07 7.59 11.97
CA ALA A 62 -0.19 7.26 10.56
C ALA A 62 1.16 7.26 9.82
N LYS A 63 1.97 8.29 10.05
CA LYS A 63 3.29 8.45 9.43
C LYS A 63 4.19 7.23 9.67
N ALA A 64 4.38 6.83 10.93
CA ALA A 64 5.25 5.72 11.27
C ALA A 64 4.71 4.39 10.73
N THR A 65 3.38 4.19 10.79
CA THR A 65 2.74 2.98 10.27
C THR A 65 2.87 2.86 8.76
N ILE A 66 2.58 3.92 8.01
CA ILE A 66 2.67 3.93 6.55
C ILE A 66 4.13 3.70 6.11
N ALA A 67 5.09 4.42 6.72
CA ALA A 67 6.51 4.23 6.44
C ALA A 67 6.94 2.77 6.69
N ARG A 68 6.59 2.22 7.86
CA ARG A 68 6.88 0.82 8.21
C ARG A 68 6.32 -0.15 7.16
N ILE A 69 5.04 0.01 6.80
CA ILE A 69 4.37 -0.84 5.81
C ILE A 69 5.14 -0.79 4.49
N MET A 70 5.39 0.40 3.95
CA MET A 70 6.07 0.58 2.66
C MET A 70 7.49 0.03 2.66
N ILE A 71 8.26 0.24 3.73
CA ILE A 71 9.64 -0.27 3.85
C ILE A 71 9.64 -1.80 3.96
N LEU A 72 8.81 -2.38 4.83
CA LEU A 72 8.78 -3.84 5.01
C LEU A 72 8.34 -4.55 3.73
N TRP A 73 7.26 -4.09 3.10
CA TRP A 73 6.83 -4.77 1.88
C TRP A 73 7.83 -4.64 0.75
N SER A 74 8.47 -3.46 0.56
CA SER A 74 9.47 -3.29 -0.50
C SER A 74 10.69 -4.21 -0.30
N LEU A 75 11.14 -4.39 0.93
CA LEU A 75 12.21 -5.33 1.24
C LEU A 75 11.81 -6.78 0.97
N ILE A 76 10.58 -7.17 1.32
CA ILE A 76 10.06 -8.52 1.06
C ILE A 76 9.82 -8.72 -0.44
N SER A 77 9.31 -7.68 -1.15
CA SER A 77 9.16 -7.71 -2.60
C SER A 77 10.51 -7.89 -3.30
N ALA A 78 11.52 -7.12 -2.91
CA ALA A 78 12.88 -7.30 -3.41
C ALA A 78 13.43 -8.71 -3.10
N ALA A 79 13.14 -9.28 -1.91
CA ALA A 79 13.57 -10.62 -1.54
C ALA A 79 12.98 -11.72 -2.45
N MET A 80 11.89 -11.45 -3.18
CA MET A 80 11.33 -12.38 -4.15
C MET A 80 12.33 -12.76 -5.26
N MET A 81 13.31 -11.89 -5.55
CA MET A 81 14.39 -12.21 -6.52
C MET A 81 15.21 -13.46 -6.15
N PHE A 82 15.25 -13.82 -4.87
CA PHE A 82 16.01 -14.95 -4.36
C PHE A 82 15.21 -16.26 -4.31
N VAL A 83 13.98 -16.27 -4.78
CA VAL A 83 13.13 -17.46 -4.79
C VAL A 83 13.73 -18.52 -5.72
N THR A 84 13.95 -19.71 -5.17
CA THR A 84 14.47 -20.89 -5.88
C THR A 84 13.54 -22.10 -5.77
N ASN A 85 12.59 -22.09 -4.84
CA ASN A 85 11.66 -23.18 -4.60
C ASN A 85 10.28 -22.69 -4.14
N SER A 86 9.28 -23.56 -4.18
CA SER A 86 7.90 -23.23 -3.85
C SER A 86 7.70 -22.80 -2.39
N THR A 87 8.45 -23.38 -1.45
CA THR A 87 8.35 -23.04 -0.02
C THR A 87 8.77 -21.58 0.21
N GLN A 88 9.90 -21.16 -0.37
CA GLN A 88 10.34 -19.76 -0.28
C GLN A 88 9.31 -18.81 -0.90
N PHE A 89 8.75 -19.19 -2.05
CA PHE A 89 7.68 -18.44 -2.70
C PHE A 89 6.48 -18.27 -1.78
N TYR A 90 6.00 -19.35 -1.17
CA TYR A 90 4.85 -19.33 -0.24
C TYR A 90 5.10 -18.45 0.98
N VAL A 91 6.25 -18.60 1.61
CA VAL A 91 6.62 -17.81 2.79
C VAL A 91 6.70 -16.32 2.44
N LEU A 92 7.39 -15.97 1.36
CA LEU A 92 7.53 -14.57 0.94
C LEU A 92 6.18 -13.96 0.51
N ARG A 93 5.32 -14.71 -0.17
CA ARG A 93 3.97 -14.26 -0.54
C ARG A 93 3.10 -14.00 0.70
N PHE A 94 3.14 -14.88 1.69
CA PHE A 94 2.44 -14.68 2.95
C PHE A 94 2.97 -13.45 3.70
N LEU A 95 4.29 -13.33 3.84
CA LEU A 95 4.93 -12.19 4.51
C LEU A 95 4.67 -10.88 3.78
N LEU A 96 4.65 -10.88 2.44
CA LEU A 96 4.31 -9.71 1.63
C LEU A 96 2.88 -9.24 1.91
N GLY A 97 1.92 -10.17 1.95
CA GLY A 97 0.53 -9.88 2.33
C GLY A 97 0.43 -9.31 3.74
N ALA A 98 1.12 -9.90 4.71
CA ALA A 98 1.16 -9.43 6.09
C ALA A 98 1.81 -8.03 6.22
N ALA A 99 2.88 -7.76 5.48
CA ALA A 99 3.56 -6.48 5.48
C ALA A 99 2.72 -5.37 4.84
N GLU A 100 2.01 -5.66 3.75
CA GLU A 100 1.16 -4.72 3.04
C GLU A 100 -0.17 -4.46 3.76
N ALA A 101 -0.57 -5.38 4.65
CA ALA A 101 -1.82 -5.30 5.38
C ALA A 101 -1.97 -3.99 6.15
N GLY A 102 -3.13 -3.36 6.00
CA GLY A 102 -3.44 -2.09 6.65
C GLY A 102 -3.01 -0.85 5.85
N PHE A 103 -2.34 -0.98 4.71
CA PHE A 103 -1.95 0.18 3.90
C PHE A 103 -3.18 0.94 3.37
N TYR A 104 -4.07 0.25 2.66
CA TYR A 104 -5.26 0.87 2.09
C TYR A 104 -6.19 1.46 3.16
N PRO A 105 -6.68 0.69 4.16
CA PRO A 105 -7.53 1.25 5.20
C PRO A 105 -6.78 2.29 6.05
N GLY A 106 -5.48 2.14 6.25
CA GLY A 106 -4.65 3.13 6.90
C GLY A 106 -4.58 4.46 6.17
N MET A 107 -4.48 4.44 4.83
CA MET A 107 -4.54 5.65 4.02
C MET A 107 -5.93 6.31 4.05
N ILE A 108 -7.01 5.52 4.04
CA ILE A 108 -8.37 6.06 4.21
C ILE A 108 -8.51 6.72 5.58
N LEU A 109 -8.06 6.05 6.64
CA LEU A 109 -8.06 6.63 7.99
C LEU A 109 -7.22 7.91 8.06
N TYR A 110 -6.02 7.92 7.47
CA TYR A 110 -5.18 9.12 7.38
C TYR A 110 -5.92 10.29 6.71
N MET A 111 -6.64 10.02 5.61
CA MET A 111 -7.45 11.05 4.94
C MET A 111 -8.57 11.60 5.84
N THR A 112 -9.07 10.83 6.81
CA THR A 112 -10.07 11.35 7.76
C THR A 112 -9.53 12.41 8.70
N TYR A 113 -8.24 12.40 8.97
CA TYR A 113 -7.59 13.41 9.83
C TYR A 113 -7.39 14.75 9.10
N TRP A 114 -7.42 14.76 7.75
CA TRP A 114 -7.11 15.92 6.92
C TRP A 114 -8.31 16.51 6.19
N PHE A 115 -9.30 15.68 5.86
CA PHE A 115 -10.40 16.07 5.00
C PHE A 115 -11.76 15.83 5.66
N PRO A 116 -12.65 16.83 5.67
CA PRO A 116 -14.05 16.65 6.04
C PRO A 116 -14.76 15.74 5.02
N SER A 117 -15.90 15.11 5.43
CA SER A 117 -16.59 14.09 4.64
C SER A 117 -16.92 14.53 3.23
N TYR A 118 -17.38 15.76 3.06
CA TYR A 118 -17.82 16.29 1.75
C TYR A 118 -16.67 16.39 0.74
N ARG A 119 -15.39 16.48 1.19
CA ARG A 119 -14.20 16.45 0.33
C ARG A 119 -13.55 15.09 0.27
N ARG A 120 -13.74 14.26 1.29
CA ARG A 120 -13.07 12.96 1.43
C ARG A 120 -13.40 12.03 0.27
N ALA A 121 -14.67 11.94 -0.15
CA ALA A 121 -15.07 11.10 -1.27
C ALA A 121 -14.27 11.41 -2.54
N ARG A 122 -14.07 12.70 -2.85
CA ARG A 122 -13.25 13.13 -4.00
C ARG A 122 -11.78 12.76 -3.82
N MET A 123 -11.23 12.93 -2.62
CA MET A 123 -9.82 12.58 -2.34
C MET A 123 -9.60 11.07 -2.43
N VAL A 124 -10.52 10.26 -1.92
CA VAL A 124 -10.49 8.80 -2.06
C VAL A 124 -10.61 8.39 -3.52
N ALA A 125 -11.51 8.99 -4.29
CA ALA A 125 -11.62 8.71 -5.72
C ALA A 125 -10.33 9.01 -6.48
N LEU A 126 -9.68 10.15 -6.22
CA LEU A 126 -8.38 10.49 -6.78
C LEU A 126 -7.28 9.50 -6.35
N PHE A 127 -7.31 9.06 -5.10
CA PHE A 127 -6.39 8.04 -4.60
C PHE A 127 -6.59 6.70 -5.31
N MET A 128 -7.84 6.28 -5.52
CA MET A 128 -8.19 5.06 -6.24
C MET A 128 -7.80 5.09 -7.73
N CYS A 129 -7.62 6.27 -8.34
CA CYS A 129 -7.08 6.40 -9.69
C CYS A 129 -5.65 5.83 -9.82
N ALA A 130 -4.94 5.60 -8.72
CA ALA A 130 -3.67 4.89 -8.74
C ALA A 130 -3.79 3.47 -9.34
N ILE A 131 -4.92 2.78 -9.14
CA ILE A 131 -5.14 1.41 -9.64
C ILE A 131 -5.08 1.36 -11.17
N PRO A 132 -5.94 2.08 -11.93
CA PRO A 132 -5.85 2.08 -13.38
C PRO A 132 -4.53 2.66 -13.90
N VAL A 133 -3.95 3.66 -13.24
CA VAL A 133 -2.63 4.20 -13.60
C VAL A 133 -1.57 3.11 -13.49
N SER A 134 -1.53 2.36 -12.40
CA SER A 134 -0.60 1.23 -12.23
C SER A 134 -0.85 0.11 -13.26
N GLY A 135 -2.11 -0.16 -13.60
CA GLY A 135 -2.44 -1.14 -14.64
C GLY A 135 -1.92 -0.74 -16.03
N ILE A 136 -2.02 0.54 -16.38
CA ILE A 136 -1.50 1.08 -17.64
C ILE A 136 0.05 1.04 -17.68
N LEU A 137 0.69 1.39 -16.58
CA LEU A 137 2.14 1.46 -16.48
C LEU A 137 2.77 0.08 -16.27
N GLY A 138 2.10 -0.81 -15.54
CA GLY A 138 2.66 -2.08 -15.09
C GLY A 138 3.09 -2.98 -16.24
N GLY A 139 2.24 -3.19 -17.25
CA GLY A 139 2.56 -4.04 -18.39
C GLY A 139 3.84 -3.59 -19.13
N PRO A 140 3.90 -2.36 -19.66
CA PRO A 140 5.08 -1.85 -20.34
C PRO A 140 6.34 -1.81 -19.47
N LEU A 141 6.21 -1.41 -18.19
CA LEU A 141 7.35 -1.37 -17.27
C LEU A 141 7.86 -2.76 -16.96
N SER A 142 6.98 -3.68 -16.53
CA SER A 142 7.38 -5.04 -16.15
C SER A 142 7.93 -5.81 -17.34
N GLY A 143 7.29 -5.72 -18.51
CA GLY A 143 7.78 -6.34 -19.75
C GLY A 143 9.14 -5.76 -20.16
N GLY A 144 9.26 -4.44 -20.21
CA GLY A 144 10.52 -3.77 -20.56
C GLY A 144 11.67 -4.10 -19.61
N ILE A 145 11.41 -4.15 -18.29
CA ILE A 145 12.42 -4.57 -17.32
C ILE A 145 12.85 -6.02 -17.56
N MET A 146 11.89 -6.93 -17.71
CA MET A 146 12.21 -8.35 -17.92
C MET A 146 13.03 -8.59 -19.19
N ASP A 147 12.67 -7.91 -20.28
CA ASP A 147 13.38 -8.06 -21.56
C ASP A 147 14.78 -7.44 -21.54
N LEU A 148 14.91 -6.21 -21.05
CA LEU A 148 16.17 -5.48 -21.05
C LEU A 148 17.19 -6.05 -20.02
N MET A 149 16.70 -6.60 -18.93
CA MET A 149 17.55 -7.10 -17.84
C MET A 149 17.77 -8.61 -17.89
N GLN A 150 17.24 -9.31 -18.89
CA GLN A 150 17.42 -10.75 -19.03
C GLN A 150 18.91 -11.11 -19.18
N GLY A 151 19.43 -11.92 -18.26
CA GLY A 151 20.85 -12.37 -18.24
C GLY A 151 21.84 -11.35 -17.67
N VAL A 152 21.43 -10.13 -17.35
CA VAL A 152 22.32 -9.13 -16.73
C VAL A 152 22.74 -9.61 -15.35
N ALA A 153 24.04 -9.57 -15.07
CA ALA A 153 24.68 -10.08 -13.85
C ALA A 153 24.33 -11.55 -13.52
N GLY A 154 24.00 -12.36 -14.55
CA GLY A 154 23.62 -13.77 -14.38
C GLY A 154 22.22 -13.99 -13.80
N LEU A 155 21.44 -12.93 -13.64
CA LEU A 155 20.07 -12.97 -13.12
C LEU A 155 19.04 -13.02 -14.27
N ARG A 156 17.88 -13.56 -13.96
CA ARG A 156 16.75 -13.63 -14.87
C ARG A 156 15.95 -12.33 -14.86
N GLY A 157 15.25 -11.99 -15.92
CA GLY A 157 14.51 -10.75 -16.05
C GLY A 157 13.47 -10.55 -14.94
N TRP A 158 12.76 -11.63 -14.52
CA TRP A 158 11.79 -11.54 -13.42
C TRP A 158 12.43 -11.26 -12.04
N GLN A 159 13.68 -11.66 -11.83
CA GLN A 159 14.40 -11.32 -10.59
C GLN A 159 14.69 -9.82 -10.52
N TRP A 160 15.11 -9.24 -11.66
CA TRP A 160 15.29 -7.79 -11.79
C TRP A 160 13.97 -7.02 -11.66
N LEU A 161 12.87 -7.58 -12.16
CA LEU A 161 11.56 -6.97 -12.01
C LEU A 161 11.23 -6.71 -10.55
N PHE A 162 11.31 -7.72 -9.69
CA PHE A 162 11.06 -7.58 -8.26
C PHE A 162 12.00 -6.59 -7.58
N LEU A 163 13.28 -6.60 -7.95
CA LEU A 163 14.26 -5.69 -7.38
C LEU A 163 14.00 -4.23 -7.79
N ILE A 164 13.81 -3.99 -9.09
CA ILE A 164 13.67 -2.62 -9.63
C ILE A 164 12.34 -2.00 -9.19
N GLU A 165 11.23 -2.74 -9.22
CA GLU A 165 9.93 -2.22 -8.81
C GLU A 165 9.82 -1.99 -7.30
N ALA A 166 10.59 -2.72 -6.48
CA ALA A 166 10.67 -2.46 -5.04
C ALA A 166 11.37 -1.14 -4.68
N VAL A 167 12.29 -0.64 -5.52
CA VAL A 167 13.06 0.59 -5.24
C VAL A 167 12.18 1.83 -5.08
N PRO A 168 11.24 2.15 -5.98
CA PRO A 168 10.32 3.27 -5.79
C PRO A 168 9.52 3.19 -4.48
N SER A 169 9.02 2.01 -4.14
CA SER A 169 8.27 1.78 -2.89
C SER A 169 9.13 2.02 -1.66
N LEU A 170 10.39 1.58 -1.68
CA LEU A 170 11.35 1.82 -0.60
C LEU A 170 11.66 3.31 -0.44
N LEU A 171 11.97 3.99 -1.55
CA LEU A 171 12.28 5.42 -1.53
C LEU A 171 11.10 6.26 -1.06
N LEU A 172 9.89 5.96 -1.53
CA LEU A 172 8.67 6.63 -1.08
C LEU A 172 8.39 6.32 0.39
N GLY A 173 8.58 5.07 0.84
CA GLY A 173 8.45 4.69 2.25
C GLY A 173 9.40 5.45 3.16
N LEU A 174 10.64 5.64 2.75
CA LEU A 174 11.60 6.50 3.44
C LEU A 174 11.14 7.96 3.39
N ALA A 175 10.71 8.46 2.23
CA ALA A 175 10.23 9.83 2.08
C ALA A 175 9.00 10.15 2.96
N VAL A 176 8.14 9.17 3.24
CA VAL A 176 7.00 9.31 4.18
C VAL A 176 7.48 9.86 5.51
N ILE A 177 8.67 9.43 6.00
CA ILE A 177 9.22 9.84 7.30
C ILE A 177 9.47 11.35 7.38
N TRP A 178 9.77 12.00 6.26
CA TRP A 178 10.03 13.44 6.22
C TRP A 178 8.86 14.24 5.67
N TYR A 179 8.07 13.66 4.77
CA TYR A 179 7.07 14.38 4.00
C TYR A 179 5.66 14.36 4.63
N LEU A 180 5.26 13.27 5.31
CA LEU A 180 3.95 13.21 5.95
C LEU A 180 3.99 13.77 7.37
N ASP A 181 2.90 14.45 7.74
CA ASP A 181 2.61 14.85 9.12
C ASP A 181 1.47 13.97 9.67
N ASN A 182 1.49 13.66 10.98
CA ASN A 182 0.47 12.79 11.59
C ASN A 182 -0.93 13.44 11.63
N ASN A 183 -1.00 14.74 11.80
CA ASN A 183 -2.24 15.50 11.93
C ASN A 183 -2.04 16.98 11.54
N ILE A 184 -3.14 17.73 11.48
CA ILE A 184 -3.15 19.16 11.09
C ILE A 184 -2.25 20.00 12.00
N ARG A 185 -2.22 19.72 13.32
CA ARG A 185 -1.41 20.49 14.28
C ARG A 185 0.07 20.34 14.05
N SER A 186 0.53 19.16 13.67
CA SER A 186 1.95 18.88 13.41
C SER A 186 2.44 19.42 12.08
N ALA A 187 1.53 19.84 11.18
CA ALA A 187 1.88 20.32 9.84
C ALA A 187 2.64 21.66 9.91
N LYS A 188 3.88 21.64 9.48
CA LYS A 188 4.75 22.85 9.47
C LYS A 188 4.49 23.76 8.29
N TRP A 189 3.84 23.27 7.25
CA TRP A 189 3.53 23.98 6.00
C TRP A 189 2.19 24.71 6.03
N LEU A 190 1.39 24.54 7.10
CA LEU A 190 0.13 25.25 7.32
C LEU A 190 0.34 26.43 8.28
N SER A 191 -0.26 27.56 7.94
CA SER A 191 -0.38 28.71 8.86
C SER A 191 -1.35 28.39 10.00
N GLU A 192 -1.22 29.07 11.12
CA GLU A 192 -2.10 28.85 12.29
C GLU A 192 -3.58 29.13 11.97
N SER A 193 -3.86 30.11 11.09
CA SER A 193 -5.22 30.40 10.63
C SER A 193 -5.81 29.25 9.80
N GLU A 194 -5.02 28.63 8.94
CA GLU A 194 -5.43 27.46 8.12
C GLU A 194 -5.65 26.23 9.00
N LYS A 195 -4.77 25.98 9.97
CA LYS A 195 -4.95 24.89 10.95
C LYS A 195 -6.27 25.03 11.69
N GLN A 196 -6.54 26.22 12.25
CA GLN A 196 -7.78 26.50 12.96
C GLN A 196 -9.02 26.33 12.07
N LEU A 197 -8.95 26.76 10.81
CA LEU A 197 -10.05 26.59 9.85
C LEU A 197 -10.34 25.11 9.59
N LEU A 198 -9.29 24.32 9.32
CA LEU A 198 -9.42 22.89 9.06
C LEU A 198 -9.95 22.13 10.30
N GLU A 199 -9.42 22.43 11.48
CA GLU A 199 -9.89 21.81 12.74
C GLU A 199 -11.36 22.16 13.03
N ARG A 200 -11.77 23.40 12.84
CA ARG A 200 -13.18 23.83 13.01
C ARG A 200 -14.11 23.06 12.06
N ASN A 201 -13.72 22.90 10.80
CA ASN A 201 -14.52 22.18 9.82
C ASN A 201 -14.70 20.70 10.20
N ILE A 202 -13.62 20.04 10.66
CA ILE A 202 -13.68 18.64 11.10
C ILE A 202 -14.47 18.51 12.40
N ALA A 203 -14.25 19.40 13.39
CA ALA A 203 -14.98 19.40 14.65
C ALA A 203 -16.50 19.61 14.46
N ARG A 204 -16.89 20.54 13.57
CA ARG A 204 -18.30 20.78 13.24
C ARG A 204 -18.96 19.54 12.63
N GLU A 205 -18.26 18.83 11.76
CA GLU A 205 -18.75 17.59 11.18
C GLU A 205 -18.94 16.49 12.22
N ASN A 206 -17.96 16.31 13.11
CA ASN A 206 -18.04 15.30 14.17
C ASN A 206 -19.21 15.56 15.12
N ALA A 207 -19.43 16.81 15.51
CA ALA A 207 -20.59 17.19 16.34
C ALA A 207 -21.93 16.87 15.65
N THR A 208 -22.03 17.05 14.31
CA THR A 208 -23.23 16.72 13.56
C THR A 208 -23.46 15.21 13.50
N LYS A 209 -22.40 14.41 13.43
CA LYS A 209 -22.51 12.93 13.42
C LYS A 209 -22.92 12.36 14.79
N GLU A 210 -22.37 12.91 15.88
CA GLU A 210 -22.76 12.50 17.23
C GLU A 210 -24.25 12.75 17.50
N SER A 211 -24.77 13.90 17.07
CA SER A 211 -26.20 14.20 17.18
C SER A 211 -27.08 13.23 16.35
N GLY A 212 -26.63 12.82 15.18
CA GLY A 212 -27.32 11.85 14.32
C GLY A 212 -27.37 10.44 14.92
N HIS A 213 -26.30 9.99 15.58
CA HIS A 213 -26.26 8.68 16.25
C HIS A 213 -27.19 8.60 17.46
N THR A 214 -27.37 9.70 18.19
CA THR A 214 -28.33 9.77 19.30
C THR A 214 -29.76 9.58 18.80
N THR A 215 -30.08 10.16 17.66
CA THR A 215 -31.41 10.02 17.02
C THR A 215 -31.72 8.60 16.56
N LEU A 216 -30.74 7.89 16.00
CA LEU A 216 -30.92 6.47 15.59
C LEU A 216 -31.12 5.54 16.78
N ARG A 217 -30.42 5.77 17.91
CA ARG A 217 -30.62 5.00 19.15
C ARG A 217 -31.99 5.20 19.74
N GLN A 218 -32.59 6.38 19.59
CA GLN A 218 -33.95 6.70 20.01
C GLN A 218 -35.02 6.08 19.12
N LEU A 219 -34.72 5.77 17.87
CA LEU A 219 -35.65 5.10 16.95
C LEU A 219 -35.82 3.60 17.23
N PHE A 220 -34.90 3.00 18.00
CA PHE A 220 -34.91 1.58 18.36
C PHE A 220 -35.11 1.34 19.87
N SER A 221 -35.43 2.37 20.64
CA SER A 221 -35.87 2.28 22.06
C SER A 221 -37.39 2.50 22.15
#